data_58acb8cc05e1e8f6e61481a8954cb904
#
_entry.id   58acb8cc05e1e8f6e61481a8954cb904
#
_cell.length_a   1.000
_cell.length_b   1.000
_cell.length_c   1.000
_cell.angle_alpha   90.00
_cell.angle_beta   90.00
_cell.angle_gamma   90.00
#
_symmetry.space_group_name_H-M   'P 1'
#
loop_
_entity.id
_entity.type
_entity.pdbx_description
1 polymer ?
#
loop_
_entity_poly.entity_id
_entity_poly.type
_entity_poly.pdbx_seq_one_letter_code
_entity_poly.pdbx_strand_id
1 'polypeptide(L)'
;MMLKAVQTTLEKGEEKKEMSLYDWYAKVLEDDKVRLQRICKVLVADSAFSKRPFIDKVMKMGFHVVSRLRHDAALFYTWDGEPTGNPGRPRVKGDKIDVRNIDMSKVEMLELEETSGKAYALKAWCKSLHRVVSLVIHELPNGVRRLYFATDENMSGRDVVECYTTRFQEEFCFRDAKQFLGLTDCQARDKRKLDFAFNSSFTALNVAKIMCKELGTSIGRLKAKMVNAYYVQRIIDVFEKNPNTTLNKESINEIFSFDADAA
;
A
#
# COMPACT_ATOMS: atom_id res chain seq x y z
N MET A 1 6.38 0.75 6.96
CA MET A 1 6.00 1.79 7.94
C MET A 1 4.76 2.51 7.44
N MET A 2 3.76 2.69 8.28
CA MET A 2 2.54 3.46 7.96
C MET A 2 2.77 4.93 8.31
N LEU A 3 2.47 5.85 7.39
CA LEU A 3 2.71 7.28 7.62
C LEU A 3 1.47 7.98 8.20
N LYS A 4 0.30 7.70 7.60
CA LYS A 4 -0.95 8.38 7.97
C LYS A 4 -2.15 7.58 7.46
N ALA A 5 -3.20 7.50 8.25
CA ALA A 5 -4.53 7.11 7.80
C ALA A 5 -5.36 8.37 7.56
N VAL A 6 -6.08 8.40 6.46
CA VAL A 6 -6.99 9.50 6.11
C VAL A 6 -8.35 8.92 5.78
N GLN A 7 -9.39 9.44 6.42
CA GLN A 7 -10.76 8.99 6.18
C GLN A 7 -11.24 9.41 4.79
N THR A 8 -11.87 8.48 4.09
CA THR A 8 -12.51 8.73 2.80
C THR A 8 -13.96 9.23 2.92
N THR A 9 -14.51 9.22 4.14
CA THR A 9 -15.82 9.79 4.42
C THR A 9 -15.75 11.30 4.33
N LEU A 10 -16.13 11.80 3.20
CA LEU A 10 -16.33 13.23 2.99
C LEU A 10 -17.46 13.70 3.93
N GLU A 11 -17.30 14.83 4.57
CA GLU A 11 -18.38 15.44 5.38
C GLU A 11 -19.63 15.67 4.53
N LYS A 12 -20.82 15.58 5.15
CA LYS A 12 -22.09 15.89 4.51
C LYS A 12 -22.23 17.42 4.33
N GLY A 13 -21.33 18.04 3.57
CA GLY A 13 -21.30 19.48 3.31
C GLY A 13 -21.25 19.78 1.81
N GLU A 14 -21.38 21.04 1.46
CA GLU A 14 -21.52 21.54 0.08
C GLU A 14 -20.32 21.25 -0.82
N GLU A 15 -19.12 21.12 -0.29
CA GLU A 15 -17.90 20.78 -1.04
C GLU A 15 -17.90 19.36 -1.65
N LYS A 16 -18.84 18.53 -1.27
CA LYS A 16 -18.95 17.13 -1.73
C LYS A 16 -19.45 16.95 -3.16
N LYS A 17 -20.17 17.92 -3.69
CA LYS A 17 -20.82 17.78 -5.00
C LYS A 17 -19.88 17.90 -6.19
N GLU A 18 -18.70 18.45 -6.01
CA GLU A 18 -17.80 18.79 -7.12
C GLU A 18 -16.51 17.95 -7.21
N MET A 19 -16.12 17.23 -6.15
CA MET A 19 -14.86 16.50 -6.12
C MET A 19 -15.07 15.00 -6.28
N SER A 20 -14.46 14.39 -7.31
CA SER A 20 -14.46 12.94 -7.46
C SER A 20 -13.58 12.28 -6.38
N LEU A 21 -13.82 10.99 -6.10
CA LEU A 21 -13.01 10.22 -5.14
C LEU A 21 -11.52 10.21 -5.52
N TYR A 22 -11.21 10.15 -6.83
CA TYR A 22 -9.82 10.21 -7.31
C TYR A 22 -9.18 11.59 -7.10
N ASP A 23 -9.98 12.66 -7.17
CA ASP A 23 -9.51 14.00 -6.87
C ASP A 23 -9.20 14.16 -5.38
N TRP A 24 -10.03 13.57 -4.53
CA TRP A 24 -9.78 13.52 -3.09
C TRP A 24 -8.46 12.81 -2.76
N TYR A 25 -8.23 11.62 -3.33
CA TYR A 25 -6.98 10.88 -3.11
C TYR A 25 -5.77 11.68 -3.62
N ALA A 26 -5.90 12.33 -4.78
CA ALA A 26 -4.83 13.18 -5.29
C ALA A 26 -4.55 14.38 -4.37
N LYS A 27 -5.60 15.02 -3.81
CA LYS A 27 -5.45 16.11 -2.83
C LYS A 27 -4.73 15.66 -1.57
N VAL A 28 -5.06 14.49 -1.03
CA VAL A 28 -4.37 13.93 0.15
C VAL A 28 -2.88 13.76 -0.11
N LEU A 29 -2.49 13.31 -1.31
CA LEU A 29 -1.08 13.21 -1.70
C LEU A 29 -0.43 14.57 -1.87
N GLU A 30 -1.16 15.57 -2.38
CA GLU A 30 -0.69 16.93 -2.58
C GLU A 30 -0.39 17.63 -1.24
N ASP A 31 -1.27 17.45 -0.25
CA ASP A 31 -1.11 18.02 1.10
C ASP A 31 0.19 17.54 1.78
N ASP A 32 0.60 16.30 1.56
CA ASP A 32 1.82 15.71 2.12
C ASP A 32 2.99 15.61 1.09
N LYS A 33 2.88 16.24 -0.09
CA LYS A 33 3.80 16.10 -1.24
C LYS A 33 5.26 16.24 -0.86
N VAL A 34 5.63 17.31 -0.19
CA VAL A 34 7.04 17.61 0.16
C VAL A 34 7.63 16.52 1.04
N ARG A 35 6.85 16.04 2.00
CA ARG A 35 7.26 14.96 2.90
C ARG A 35 7.42 13.64 2.14
N LEU A 36 6.45 13.31 1.29
CA LEU A 36 6.45 12.09 0.52
C LEU A 36 7.61 12.03 -0.48
N GLN A 37 7.91 13.13 -1.17
CA GLN A 37 9.01 13.21 -2.13
C GLN A 37 10.40 13.03 -1.51
N ARG A 38 10.56 13.35 -0.21
CA ARG A 38 11.79 13.07 0.53
C ARG A 38 12.00 11.58 0.81
N ILE A 39 10.92 10.79 0.78
CA ILE A 39 10.95 9.36 1.03
C ILE A 39 11.12 8.59 -0.27
N CYS A 40 10.23 8.83 -1.24
CA CYS A 40 10.24 8.17 -2.54
C CYS A 40 9.46 8.97 -3.57
N LYS A 41 9.87 8.88 -4.84
CA LYS A 41 9.16 9.49 -5.98
C LYS A 41 8.29 8.49 -6.74
N VAL A 42 8.24 7.25 -6.30
CA VAL A 42 7.41 6.19 -6.88
C VAL A 42 6.24 5.89 -5.95
N LEU A 43 5.03 6.04 -6.48
CA LEU A 43 3.78 5.67 -5.81
C LEU A 43 3.33 4.31 -6.33
N VAL A 44 3.23 3.34 -5.44
CA VAL A 44 2.61 2.05 -5.75
C VAL A 44 1.14 2.09 -5.36
N ALA A 45 0.27 1.78 -6.31
CA ALA A 45 -1.16 1.88 -6.09
C ALA A 45 -1.91 0.64 -6.61
N ASP A 46 -3.08 0.35 -6.05
CA ASP A 46 -3.93 -0.72 -6.56
C ASP A 46 -4.49 -0.39 -7.96
N SER A 47 -4.92 -1.42 -8.67
CA SER A 47 -5.50 -1.33 -10.03
C SER A 47 -6.69 -0.35 -10.13
N ALA A 48 -7.42 -0.13 -9.05
CA ALA A 48 -8.48 0.86 -8.98
C ALA A 48 -7.99 2.28 -9.31
N PHE A 49 -6.74 2.58 -8.97
CA PHE A 49 -6.09 3.88 -9.22
C PHE A 49 -5.48 4.02 -10.62
N SER A 50 -5.52 2.96 -11.45
CA SER A 50 -5.04 2.99 -12.84
C SER A 50 -5.99 3.77 -13.75
N LYS A 51 -6.30 5.00 -13.35
CA LYS A 51 -7.18 5.94 -14.05
C LYS A 51 -6.40 7.18 -14.45
N ARG A 52 -6.52 7.57 -15.72
CA ARG A 52 -5.82 8.72 -16.27
C ARG A 52 -5.97 10.00 -15.42
N PRO A 53 -7.19 10.40 -14.96
CA PRO A 53 -7.33 11.63 -14.17
C PRO A 53 -6.51 11.63 -12.87
N PHE A 54 -6.43 10.48 -12.18
CA PHE A 54 -5.61 10.34 -10.98
C PHE A 54 -4.12 10.36 -11.32
N ILE A 55 -3.69 9.54 -12.28
CA ILE A 55 -2.28 9.43 -12.71
C ILE A 55 -1.75 10.77 -13.21
N ASP A 56 -2.52 11.52 -14.02
CA ASP A 56 -2.10 12.83 -14.50
C ASP A 56 -1.84 13.82 -13.37
N LYS A 57 -2.66 13.80 -12.31
CA LYS A 57 -2.47 14.64 -11.12
C LYS A 57 -1.23 14.23 -10.33
N VAL A 58 -1.07 12.94 -10.08
CA VAL A 58 0.08 12.40 -9.35
C VAL A 58 1.40 12.71 -10.08
N MET A 59 1.43 12.57 -11.40
CA MET A 59 2.60 12.91 -12.20
C MET A 59 2.91 14.40 -12.22
N LYS A 60 1.89 15.28 -12.24
CA LYS A 60 2.08 16.73 -12.09
C LYS A 60 2.71 17.12 -10.75
N MET A 61 2.50 16.32 -9.72
CA MET A 61 3.17 16.49 -8.43
C MET A 61 4.64 16.01 -8.44
N GLY A 62 5.10 15.36 -9.52
CA GLY A 62 6.47 14.85 -9.66
C GLY A 62 6.65 13.43 -9.10
N PHE A 63 5.58 12.65 -9.03
CA PHE A 63 5.64 11.21 -8.73
C PHE A 63 5.44 10.38 -9.97
N HIS A 64 6.06 9.22 -10.02
CA HIS A 64 5.73 8.13 -10.93
C HIS A 64 4.78 7.15 -10.25
N VAL A 65 3.94 6.47 -11.04
CA VAL A 65 2.97 5.50 -10.53
C VAL A 65 3.34 4.11 -11.05
N VAL A 66 3.43 3.15 -10.13
CA VAL A 66 3.48 1.72 -10.43
C VAL A 66 2.16 1.11 -10.01
N SER A 67 1.51 0.39 -10.92
CA SER A 67 0.22 -0.22 -10.66
C SER A 67 -0.04 -1.37 -11.64
N ARG A 68 -1.25 -1.92 -11.60
CA ARG A 68 -1.71 -3.00 -12.48
C ARG A 68 -2.82 -2.52 -13.41
N LEU A 69 -2.72 -2.86 -14.68
CA LEU A 69 -3.81 -2.67 -15.64
C LEU A 69 -4.82 -3.83 -15.57
N ARG A 70 -6.00 -3.59 -16.10
CA ARG A 70 -6.97 -4.65 -16.36
C ARG A 70 -6.44 -5.57 -17.48
N HIS A 71 -6.85 -6.84 -17.45
CA HIS A 71 -6.44 -7.84 -18.44
C HIS A 71 -6.87 -7.50 -19.88
N ASP A 72 -7.92 -6.68 -20.02
CA ASP A 72 -8.48 -6.23 -21.30
C ASP A 72 -7.98 -4.84 -21.73
N ALA A 73 -6.91 -4.33 -21.10
CA ALA A 73 -6.35 -3.04 -21.43
C ALA A 73 -5.88 -2.98 -22.90
N ALA A 74 -6.30 -1.92 -23.61
CA ALA A 74 -5.86 -1.69 -24.98
C ALA A 74 -4.43 -1.14 -25.00
N LEU A 75 -3.49 -1.98 -25.38
CA LEU A 75 -2.06 -1.72 -25.41
C LEU A 75 -1.55 -1.78 -26.86
N PHE A 76 -0.56 -0.97 -27.16
CA PHE A 76 0.06 -0.90 -28.50
C PHE A 76 1.58 -0.86 -28.33
N TYR A 77 2.31 -1.48 -29.26
CA TYR A 77 3.74 -1.27 -29.36
C TYR A 77 4.03 0.22 -29.57
N THR A 78 5.19 0.68 -29.15
CA THR A 78 5.66 2.03 -29.51
C THR A 78 5.96 2.06 -31.01
N TRP A 79 5.72 3.22 -31.64
CA TRP A 79 6.07 3.39 -33.04
C TRP A 79 7.59 3.49 -33.18
N ASP A 80 8.17 2.66 -34.03
CA ASP A 80 9.60 2.55 -34.31
C ASP A 80 9.94 2.86 -35.78
N GLY A 81 8.94 3.25 -36.60
CA GLY A 81 9.12 3.56 -38.00
C GLY A 81 9.62 4.97 -38.26
N GLU A 82 10.06 5.21 -39.51
CA GLU A 82 10.51 6.51 -40.00
C GLU A 82 9.41 7.59 -39.85
N PRO A 83 9.80 8.85 -39.55
CA PRO A 83 8.87 9.96 -39.55
C PRO A 83 8.19 10.09 -40.93
N THR A 84 6.86 10.18 -40.94
CA THR A 84 6.09 10.22 -42.19
C THR A 84 6.30 11.50 -43.00
N GLY A 85 7.04 12.49 -42.50
CA GLY A 85 7.28 13.78 -43.20
C GLY A 85 6.04 14.66 -43.38
N ASN A 86 4.85 14.15 -43.06
CA ASN A 86 3.59 14.89 -43.18
C ASN A 86 3.37 15.85 -42.01
N PRO A 87 2.75 17.02 -42.24
CA PRO A 87 2.36 17.91 -41.18
C PRO A 87 1.42 17.22 -40.20
N GLY A 88 1.67 17.36 -38.90
CA GLY A 88 0.79 16.79 -37.85
C GLY A 88 1.57 16.22 -36.66
N ARG A 89 0.81 15.66 -35.71
CA ARG A 89 1.41 15.04 -34.53
C ARG A 89 2.13 13.75 -34.93
N PRO A 90 3.39 13.56 -34.53
CA PRO A 90 4.12 12.34 -34.79
C PRO A 90 3.36 11.09 -34.30
N ARG A 91 3.43 10.01 -35.07
CA ARG A 91 2.84 8.73 -34.69
C ARG A 91 3.57 8.16 -33.48
N VAL A 92 2.86 7.84 -32.41
CA VAL A 92 3.43 7.34 -31.15
C VAL A 92 3.16 5.84 -30.96
N LYS A 93 2.09 5.34 -31.57
CA LYS A 93 1.63 3.95 -31.42
C LYS A 93 1.80 3.15 -32.68
N GLY A 94 2.36 1.97 -32.55
CA GLY A 94 2.43 0.92 -33.56
C GLY A 94 1.20 0.02 -33.57
N ASP A 95 1.41 -1.27 -33.77
CA ASP A 95 0.37 -2.29 -33.80
C ASP A 95 -0.17 -2.60 -32.40
N LYS A 96 -1.40 -3.11 -32.35
CA LYS A 96 -2.02 -3.53 -31.11
C LYS A 96 -1.32 -4.76 -30.55
N ILE A 97 -1.00 -4.73 -29.25
CA ILE A 97 -0.41 -5.87 -28.53
C ILE A 97 -1.52 -6.88 -28.26
N ASP A 98 -1.35 -8.09 -28.79
CA ASP A 98 -2.10 -9.25 -28.32
C ASP A 98 -1.37 -9.84 -27.12
N VAL A 99 -1.92 -9.62 -25.92
CA VAL A 99 -1.34 -10.12 -24.69
C VAL A 99 -1.24 -11.65 -24.66
N ARG A 100 -2.04 -12.35 -25.45
CA ARG A 100 -2.02 -13.82 -25.53
C ARG A 100 -0.97 -14.35 -26.53
N ASN A 101 -0.65 -13.54 -27.53
CA ASN A 101 0.32 -13.90 -28.56
C ASN A 101 1.29 -12.73 -28.76
N ILE A 102 2.26 -12.62 -27.85
CA ILE A 102 3.21 -11.50 -27.79
C ILE A 102 4.29 -11.72 -28.85
N ASP A 103 4.65 -10.67 -29.56
CA ASP A 103 5.81 -10.68 -30.46
C ASP A 103 7.10 -10.74 -29.63
N MET A 104 7.73 -11.90 -29.60
CA MET A 104 8.93 -12.17 -28.81
C MET A 104 10.15 -11.35 -29.28
N SER A 105 10.14 -10.78 -30.48
CA SER A 105 11.22 -9.92 -30.98
C SER A 105 11.16 -8.51 -30.34
N LYS A 106 10.05 -8.13 -29.73
CA LYS A 106 9.79 -6.79 -29.16
C LYS A 106 9.74 -6.75 -27.66
N VAL A 107 10.08 -7.86 -26.99
CA VAL A 107 10.02 -7.98 -25.54
C VAL A 107 11.33 -8.50 -24.98
N GLU A 108 11.64 -8.07 -23.78
CA GLU A 108 12.70 -8.62 -22.95
C GLU A 108 12.10 -9.68 -22.01
N MET A 109 12.67 -10.89 -22.01
CA MET A 109 12.28 -11.93 -21.06
C MET A 109 12.94 -11.65 -19.71
N LEU A 110 12.14 -11.62 -18.65
CA LEU A 110 12.61 -11.40 -17.28
C LEU A 110 12.64 -12.71 -16.51
N GLU A 111 13.75 -12.97 -15.85
CA GLU A 111 13.85 -14.00 -14.80
C GLU A 111 13.48 -13.36 -13.46
N LEU A 112 12.38 -13.82 -12.84
CA LEU A 112 11.89 -13.34 -11.57
C LEU A 112 12.13 -14.43 -10.51
N GLU A 113 13.01 -14.15 -9.55
CA GLU A 113 13.43 -15.12 -8.52
C GLU A 113 12.29 -15.51 -7.56
N GLU A 114 11.38 -14.58 -7.25
CA GLU A 114 10.34 -14.79 -6.24
C GLU A 114 8.97 -15.18 -6.80
N THR A 115 8.80 -15.20 -8.12
CA THR A 115 7.51 -15.47 -8.74
C THR A 115 7.60 -16.58 -9.78
N SER A 116 6.73 -17.58 -9.66
CA SER A 116 6.60 -18.61 -10.69
C SER A 116 5.93 -18.06 -11.93
N GLY A 117 6.41 -18.50 -13.10
CA GLY A 117 5.83 -18.10 -14.39
C GLY A 117 6.85 -17.39 -15.31
N LYS A 118 6.34 -16.88 -16.43
CA LYS A 118 7.14 -16.15 -17.41
C LYS A 118 6.77 -14.67 -17.38
N ALA A 119 7.77 -13.79 -17.44
CA ALA A 119 7.54 -12.36 -17.45
C ALA A 119 8.23 -11.72 -18.66
N TYR A 120 7.54 -10.76 -19.27
CA TYR A 120 8.00 -10.07 -20.48
C TYR A 120 7.89 -8.56 -20.26
N ALA A 121 9.00 -7.84 -20.41
CA ALA A 121 9.06 -6.39 -20.30
C ALA A 121 9.10 -5.73 -21.67
N LEU A 122 8.41 -4.62 -21.81
CA LEU A 122 8.44 -3.79 -23.01
C LEU A 122 7.96 -2.37 -22.72
N LYS A 123 8.30 -1.41 -23.58
CA LYS A 123 7.62 -0.11 -23.62
C LYS A 123 6.35 -0.24 -24.46
N ALA A 124 5.24 0.21 -23.90
CA ALA A 124 3.94 0.12 -24.57
C ALA A 124 3.14 1.42 -24.47
N TRP A 125 2.46 1.80 -25.53
CA TRP A 125 1.44 2.84 -25.48
C TRP A 125 0.16 2.30 -24.84
N CYS A 126 -0.21 2.86 -23.73
CA CYS A 126 -1.46 2.53 -23.04
C CYS A 126 -2.58 3.49 -23.44
N LYS A 127 -3.63 2.98 -24.12
CA LYS A 127 -4.75 3.81 -24.61
C LYS A 127 -5.51 4.48 -23.47
N SER A 128 -5.78 3.77 -22.38
CA SER A 128 -6.57 4.31 -21.25
C SER A 128 -5.82 5.41 -20.50
N LEU A 129 -4.48 5.37 -20.50
CA LEU A 129 -3.63 6.35 -19.82
C LEU A 129 -3.12 7.45 -20.75
N HIS A 130 -3.28 7.29 -22.08
CA HIS A 130 -2.79 8.20 -23.12
C HIS A 130 -1.28 8.50 -23.01
N ARG A 131 -0.47 7.48 -22.73
CA ARG A 131 0.99 7.60 -22.58
C ARG A 131 1.72 6.31 -22.85
N VAL A 132 3.01 6.41 -23.09
CA VAL A 132 3.94 5.28 -23.03
C VAL A 132 4.16 4.92 -21.57
N VAL A 133 4.28 3.63 -21.29
CA VAL A 133 4.56 3.07 -19.97
C VAL A 133 5.60 1.98 -20.10
N SER A 134 6.39 1.77 -19.06
CA SER A 134 7.10 0.50 -18.89
C SER A 134 6.08 -0.55 -18.50
N LEU A 135 5.90 -1.58 -19.32
CA LEU A 135 4.89 -2.63 -19.14
C LEU A 135 5.57 -3.96 -18.85
N VAL A 136 5.05 -4.70 -17.89
CA VAL A 136 5.41 -6.10 -17.67
C VAL A 136 4.17 -6.98 -17.80
N ILE A 137 4.25 -7.95 -18.69
CA ILE A 137 3.26 -9.00 -18.86
C ILE A 137 3.76 -10.23 -18.12
N HIS A 138 3.14 -10.57 -17.00
CA HIS A 138 3.50 -11.73 -16.18
C HIS A 138 2.49 -12.85 -16.39
N GLU A 139 2.92 -13.92 -17.00
CA GLU A 139 2.14 -15.13 -17.23
C GLU A 139 2.40 -16.12 -16.09
N LEU A 140 1.36 -16.36 -15.30
CA LEU A 140 1.39 -17.32 -14.19
C LEU A 140 1.32 -18.77 -14.72
N PRO A 141 1.73 -19.77 -13.92
CA PRO A 141 1.69 -21.18 -14.32
C PRO A 141 0.30 -21.70 -14.72
N ASN A 142 -0.75 -21.07 -14.20
CA ASN A 142 -2.15 -21.38 -14.55
C ASN A 142 -2.64 -20.65 -15.82
N GLY A 143 -1.76 -20.01 -16.58
CA GLY A 143 -2.07 -19.26 -17.81
C GLY A 143 -2.72 -17.88 -17.59
N VAL A 144 -2.94 -17.46 -16.35
CA VAL A 144 -3.43 -16.11 -16.05
C VAL A 144 -2.35 -15.09 -16.29
N ARG A 145 -2.66 -14.01 -17.01
CA ARG A 145 -1.73 -12.91 -17.30
C ARG A 145 -2.07 -11.68 -16.48
N ARG A 146 -1.05 -11.14 -15.84
CA ARG A 146 -1.11 -9.91 -15.07
C ARG A 146 -0.31 -8.83 -15.77
N LEU A 147 -0.87 -7.62 -15.87
CA LEU A 147 -0.26 -6.49 -16.57
C LEU A 147 0.18 -5.46 -15.54
N TYR A 148 1.47 -5.40 -15.25
CA TYR A 148 2.04 -4.39 -14.37
C TYR A 148 2.60 -3.25 -15.23
N PHE A 149 2.54 -2.03 -14.73
CA PHE A 149 3.09 -0.89 -15.45
C PHE A 149 3.71 0.14 -14.50
N ALA A 150 4.66 0.90 -15.05
CA ALA A 150 5.16 2.12 -14.46
C ALA A 150 4.94 3.29 -15.42
N THR A 151 4.60 4.47 -14.89
CA THR A 151 4.52 5.71 -15.67
C THR A 151 5.90 6.29 -16.01
N ASP A 152 6.95 5.84 -15.33
CA ASP A 152 8.32 6.02 -15.79
C ASP A 152 8.62 4.96 -16.87
N GLU A 153 8.69 5.40 -18.11
CA GLU A 153 8.93 4.50 -19.25
C GLU A 153 10.35 3.90 -19.28
N ASN A 154 11.26 4.42 -18.46
CA ASN A 154 12.64 3.94 -18.34
C ASN A 154 12.85 3.03 -17.12
N MET A 155 11.83 2.84 -16.27
CA MET A 155 11.91 1.88 -15.17
C MET A 155 12.07 0.47 -15.72
N SER A 156 13.03 -0.30 -15.19
CA SER A 156 13.24 -1.68 -15.62
C SER A 156 12.02 -2.55 -15.30
N GLY A 157 11.79 -3.58 -16.12
CA GLY A 157 10.68 -4.50 -15.86
C GLY A 157 10.80 -5.21 -14.51
N ARG A 158 12.00 -5.50 -14.04
CA ARG A 158 12.27 -6.06 -12.71
C ARG A 158 11.79 -5.09 -11.62
N ASP A 159 12.20 -3.82 -11.69
CA ASP A 159 11.81 -2.80 -10.71
C ASP A 159 10.29 -2.60 -10.68
N VAL A 160 9.62 -2.66 -11.83
CA VAL A 160 8.15 -2.56 -11.91
C VAL A 160 7.49 -3.67 -11.10
N VAL A 161 7.96 -4.92 -11.23
CA VAL A 161 7.39 -6.07 -10.50
C VAL A 161 7.74 -5.97 -9.02
N GLU A 162 8.99 -5.69 -8.67
CA GLU A 162 9.44 -5.55 -7.29
C GLU A 162 8.67 -4.44 -6.56
N CYS A 163 8.54 -3.26 -7.17
CA CYS A 163 7.73 -2.17 -6.63
C CYS A 163 6.28 -2.60 -6.41
N TYR A 164 5.66 -3.26 -7.40
CA TYR A 164 4.25 -3.65 -7.25
C TYR A 164 4.04 -4.71 -6.17
N THR A 165 4.97 -5.66 -5.99
CA THR A 165 4.88 -6.68 -4.94
C THR A 165 4.92 -6.07 -3.53
N THR A 166 5.58 -4.92 -3.34
CA THR A 166 5.59 -4.22 -2.05
C THR A 166 4.19 -3.78 -1.60
N ARG A 167 3.21 -3.67 -2.51
CA ARG A 167 1.81 -3.35 -2.17
C ARG A 167 1.21 -4.31 -1.14
N PHE A 168 1.58 -5.59 -1.19
CA PHE A 168 1.10 -6.56 -0.21
C PHE A 168 1.51 -6.23 1.23
N GLN A 169 2.56 -5.44 1.43
CA GLN A 169 2.96 -4.99 2.76
C GLN A 169 1.88 -4.12 3.43
N GLU A 170 1.07 -3.43 2.65
CA GLU A 170 -0.07 -2.67 3.17
C GLU A 170 -1.12 -3.61 3.77
N GLU A 171 -1.46 -4.70 3.08
CA GLU A 171 -2.42 -5.70 3.57
C GLU A 171 -1.94 -6.34 4.88
N PHE A 172 -0.65 -6.65 4.99
CA PHE A 172 -0.06 -7.14 6.23
C PHE A 172 -0.11 -6.09 7.34
N CYS A 173 0.12 -4.82 7.04
CA CYS A 173 0.00 -3.76 8.04
C CYS A 173 -1.43 -3.65 8.57
N PHE A 174 -2.45 -3.68 7.71
CA PHE A 174 -3.85 -3.67 8.14
C PHE A 174 -4.20 -4.91 8.96
N ARG A 175 -3.77 -6.10 8.54
CA ARG A 175 -4.00 -7.34 9.28
C ARG A 175 -3.39 -7.28 10.68
N ASP A 176 -2.12 -6.89 10.78
CA ASP A 176 -1.40 -6.83 12.05
C ASP A 176 -2.00 -5.77 12.99
N ALA A 177 -2.39 -4.59 12.44
CA ALA A 177 -3.05 -3.55 13.21
C ALA A 177 -4.42 -3.99 13.74
N LYS A 178 -5.22 -4.69 12.94
CA LYS A 178 -6.51 -5.25 13.37
C LYS A 178 -6.34 -6.32 14.44
N GLN A 179 -5.40 -7.24 14.23
CA GLN A 179 -5.25 -8.41 15.10
C GLN A 179 -4.60 -8.08 16.44
N PHE A 180 -3.66 -7.14 16.46
CA PHE A 180 -2.82 -6.94 17.63
C PHE A 180 -2.92 -5.56 18.27
N LEU A 181 -3.39 -4.53 17.54
CA LEU A 181 -3.26 -3.14 17.96
C LEU A 181 -4.58 -2.35 17.94
N GLY A 182 -5.71 -3.06 17.97
CA GLY A 182 -7.02 -2.45 18.21
C GLY A 182 -7.52 -1.53 17.09
N LEU A 183 -7.09 -1.73 15.83
CA LEU A 183 -7.51 -0.87 14.71
C LEU A 183 -9.04 -0.79 14.55
N THR A 184 -9.76 -1.84 14.93
CA THR A 184 -11.21 -1.95 14.79
C THR A 184 -11.96 -1.85 16.12
N ASP A 185 -11.28 -1.58 17.23
CA ASP A 185 -11.88 -1.61 18.56
C ASP A 185 -12.58 -0.29 18.93
N CYS A 186 -12.28 0.78 18.18
CA CYS A 186 -12.89 2.09 18.41
C CYS A 186 -14.35 2.11 18.00
N GLN A 187 -15.25 2.33 18.96
CA GLN A 187 -16.71 2.43 18.76
C GLN A 187 -17.18 3.87 18.54
N ALA A 188 -16.29 4.85 18.53
CA ALA A 188 -16.63 6.25 18.33
C ALA A 188 -17.21 6.48 16.92
N ARG A 189 -18.16 7.42 16.82
CA ARG A 189 -18.75 7.88 15.54
C ARG A 189 -18.21 9.25 15.11
N ASP A 190 -17.55 9.96 15.99
CA ASP A 190 -16.94 11.26 15.72
C ASP A 190 -15.69 11.08 14.86
N LYS A 191 -15.58 11.88 13.81
CA LYS A 191 -14.49 11.82 12.84
C LYS A 191 -13.12 11.99 13.48
N ARG A 192 -12.95 12.95 14.41
CA ARG A 192 -11.67 13.22 15.04
C ARG A 192 -11.23 12.07 15.95
N LYS A 193 -12.20 11.46 16.66
CA LYS A 193 -11.94 10.28 17.50
C LYS A 193 -11.53 9.08 16.66
N LEU A 194 -12.19 8.86 15.52
CA LEU A 194 -11.81 7.81 14.58
C LEU A 194 -10.42 8.06 13.97
N ASP A 195 -10.13 9.29 13.51
CA ASP A 195 -8.81 9.65 13.01
C ASP A 195 -7.71 9.40 14.05
N PHE A 196 -7.97 9.79 15.30
CA PHE A 196 -7.04 9.54 16.40
C PHE A 196 -6.81 8.04 16.61
N ALA A 197 -7.88 7.25 16.70
CA ALA A 197 -7.80 5.80 16.94
C ALA A 197 -7.03 5.08 15.82
N PHE A 198 -7.34 5.36 14.56
CA PHE A 198 -6.66 4.76 13.41
C PHE A 198 -5.17 5.14 13.38
N ASN A 199 -4.86 6.41 13.52
CA ASN A 199 -3.46 6.87 13.47
C ASN A 199 -2.66 6.40 14.68
N SER A 200 -3.26 6.29 15.87
CA SER A 200 -2.63 5.71 17.06
C SER A 200 -2.32 4.24 16.88
N SER A 201 -3.26 3.45 16.33
CA SER A 201 -3.03 2.03 16.00
C SER A 201 -1.88 1.84 15.02
N PHE A 202 -1.82 2.64 13.94
CA PHE A 202 -0.71 2.57 12.99
C PHE A 202 0.62 3.06 13.56
N THR A 203 0.60 4.05 14.45
CA THR A 203 1.80 4.48 15.16
C THR A 203 2.33 3.37 16.06
N ALA A 204 1.45 2.73 16.82
CA ALA A 204 1.80 1.58 17.64
C ALA A 204 2.34 0.41 16.78
N LEU A 205 1.77 0.18 15.58
CA LEU A 205 2.28 -0.81 14.64
C LEU A 205 3.72 -0.50 14.20
N ASN A 206 4.03 0.76 13.90
CA ASN A 206 5.38 1.16 13.52
C ASN A 206 6.38 0.91 14.65
N VAL A 207 6.03 1.29 15.87
CA VAL A 207 6.87 1.04 17.06
C VAL A 207 7.06 -0.47 17.27
N ALA A 208 5.97 -1.24 17.24
CA ALA A 208 6.02 -2.69 17.40
C ALA A 208 6.91 -3.37 16.35
N LYS A 209 6.86 -2.92 15.08
CA LYS A 209 7.72 -3.46 14.01
C LYS A 209 9.20 -3.16 14.24
N ILE A 210 9.53 -1.96 14.72
CA ILE A 210 10.91 -1.59 15.09
C ILE A 210 11.39 -2.50 16.22
N MET A 211 10.64 -2.61 17.31
CA MET A 211 10.97 -3.46 18.45
C MET A 211 11.10 -4.94 18.05
N CYS A 212 10.20 -5.43 17.20
CA CYS A 212 10.27 -6.81 16.70
C CYS A 212 11.55 -7.08 15.91
N LYS A 213 11.99 -6.11 15.08
CA LYS A 213 13.24 -6.22 14.33
C LYS A 213 14.46 -6.28 15.26
N GLU A 214 14.49 -5.42 16.28
CA GLU A 214 15.58 -5.38 17.26
C GLU A 214 15.64 -6.64 18.13
N LEU A 215 14.46 -7.16 18.53
CA LEU A 215 14.34 -8.30 19.44
C LEU A 215 14.30 -9.68 18.72
N GLY A 216 14.31 -9.71 17.39
CA GLY A 216 14.19 -10.94 16.60
C GLY A 216 12.88 -11.69 16.88
N THR A 217 11.75 -10.97 17.06
CA THR A 217 10.48 -11.56 17.48
C THR A 217 9.31 -11.15 16.58
N SER A 218 8.13 -11.73 16.75
CA SER A 218 6.90 -11.35 16.05
C SER A 218 6.05 -10.41 16.91
N ILE A 219 5.14 -9.64 16.25
CA ILE A 219 4.22 -8.71 16.94
C ILE A 219 3.35 -9.43 17.96
N GLY A 220 2.83 -10.63 17.63
CA GLY A 220 2.04 -11.43 18.56
C GLY A 220 2.82 -11.84 19.81
N ARG A 221 4.08 -12.28 19.64
CA ARG A 221 4.97 -12.62 20.77
C ARG A 221 5.35 -11.37 21.58
N LEU A 222 5.61 -10.25 20.93
CA LEU A 222 5.89 -8.98 21.60
C LEU A 222 4.70 -8.57 22.47
N LYS A 223 3.46 -8.59 21.93
CA LYS A 223 2.24 -8.29 22.66
C LYS A 223 2.10 -9.20 23.89
N ALA A 224 2.27 -10.51 23.73
CA ALA A 224 2.20 -11.47 24.83
C ALA A 224 3.25 -11.15 25.94
N LYS A 225 4.49 -10.84 25.56
CA LYS A 225 5.53 -10.44 26.51
C LYS A 225 5.16 -9.16 27.27
N MET A 226 4.62 -8.15 26.57
CA MET A 226 4.22 -6.88 27.20
C MET A 226 3.06 -7.08 28.17
N VAL A 227 2.05 -7.88 27.79
CA VAL A 227 0.92 -8.22 28.67
C VAL A 227 1.41 -8.96 29.92
N ASN A 228 2.26 -9.98 29.74
CA ASN A 228 2.82 -10.73 30.88
C ASN A 228 3.65 -9.82 31.79
N ALA A 229 4.49 -8.94 31.22
CA ALA A 229 5.28 -7.99 32.00
C ALA A 229 4.38 -7.01 32.79
N TYR A 230 3.29 -6.55 32.19
CA TYR A 230 2.31 -5.70 32.86
C TYR A 230 1.68 -6.38 34.10
N TYR A 231 1.25 -7.64 33.97
CA TYR A 231 0.70 -8.37 35.11
C TYR A 231 1.76 -8.69 36.17
N VAL A 232 2.98 -9.05 35.79
CA VAL A 232 4.06 -9.25 36.74
C VAL A 232 4.36 -7.96 37.50
N GLN A 233 4.41 -6.82 36.82
CA GLN A 233 4.61 -5.52 37.47
C GLN A 233 3.50 -5.22 38.46
N ARG A 234 2.23 -5.46 38.13
CA ARG A 234 1.08 -5.28 39.07
C ARG A 234 1.24 -6.15 40.32
N ILE A 235 1.69 -7.38 40.19
CA ILE A 235 1.97 -8.26 41.32
C ILE A 235 3.08 -7.66 42.20
N ILE A 236 4.18 -7.20 41.61
CA ILE A 236 5.29 -6.57 42.35
C ILE A 236 4.78 -5.33 43.07
N ASP A 237 4.01 -4.44 42.44
CA ASP A 237 3.48 -3.23 43.01
C ASP A 237 2.60 -3.52 44.27
N VAL A 238 1.84 -4.63 44.27
CA VAL A 238 1.06 -5.07 45.42
C VAL A 238 1.95 -5.47 46.59
N PHE A 239 3.02 -6.24 46.34
CA PHE A 239 3.98 -6.65 47.37
C PHE A 239 4.81 -5.47 47.90
N GLU A 240 5.20 -4.52 47.07
CA GLU A 240 5.90 -3.32 47.51
C GLU A 240 5.05 -2.46 48.45
N LYS A 241 3.71 -2.35 48.16
CA LYS A 241 2.78 -1.60 49.03
C LYS A 241 2.45 -2.34 50.32
N ASN A 242 2.36 -3.66 50.26
CA ASN A 242 1.99 -4.51 51.36
C ASN A 242 2.89 -5.74 51.48
N PRO A 243 4.09 -5.65 52.05
CA PRO A 243 5.08 -6.75 52.07
C PRO A 243 4.59 -8.06 52.71
N ASN A 244 3.60 -7.97 53.59
CA ASN A 244 3.00 -9.11 54.29
C ASN A 244 1.78 -9.73 53.58
N THR A 245 1.49 -9.30 52.37
CA THR A 245 0.35 -9.81 51.59
C THR A 245 0.62 -11.27 51.19
N THR A 246 -0.33 -12.16 51.48
CA THR A 246 -0.33 -13.53 50.99
C THR A 246 -1.10 -13.59 49.68
N LEU A 247 -0.46 -14.10 48.61
CA LEU A 247 -1.16 -14.36 47.34
C LEU A 247 -2.11 -15.55 47.53
N ASN A 248 -3.39 -15.26 47.70
CA ASN A 248 -4.46 -16.25 47.61
C ASN A 248 -5.26 -16.05 46.31
N LYS A 249 -6.22 -16.94 46.04
CA LYS A 249 -7.04 -16.89 44.84
C LYS A 249 -7.85 -15.60 44.71
N GLU A 250 -8.26 -15.00 45.79
CA GLU A 250 -9.05 -13.77 45.82
C GLU A 250 -8.17 -12.55 45.46
N SER A 251 -6.99 -12.42 46.09
CA SER A 251 -6.05 -11.35 45.76
C SER A 251 -5.51 -11.45 44.35
N ILE A 252 -5.33 -12.67 43.83
CA ILE A 252 -4.98 -12.88 42.40
C ILE A 252 -6.11 -12.41 41.49
N ASN A 253 -7.37 -12.73 41.81
CA ASN A 253 -8.51 -12.29 41.00
C ASN A 253 -8.67 -10.75 41.06
N GLU A 254 -8.43 -10.08 42.18
CA GLU A 254 -8.41 -8.61 42.24
C GLU A 254 -7.30 -8.00 41.36
N ILE A 255 -6.08 -8.58 41.36
CA ILE A 255 -4.96 -8.11 40.51
C ILE A 255 -5.29 -8.26 39.03
N PHE A 256 -5.98 -9.35 38.64
CA PHE A 256 -6.31 -9.64 37.26
C PHE A 256 -7.72 -9.19 36.86
N SER A 257 -8.59 -8.78 37.80
CA SER A 257 -9.85 -8.16 37.42
C SER A 257 -9.57 -6.87 36.67
N PHE A 258 -10.05 -6.79 35.46
CA PHE A 258 -10.18 -5.50 34.78
C PHE A 258 -11.21 -4.71 35.57
N ASP A 259 -10.86 -3.52 36.04
CA ASP A 259 -11.87 -2.55 36.45
C ASP A 259 -12.78 -2.31 35.24
N ALA A 260 -13.90 -3.00 35.20
CA ALA A 260 -14.93 -2.80 34.18
C ALA A 260 -15.53 -1.38 34.25
N ASP A 261 -15.20 -0.64 35.33
CA ASP A 261 -15.67 0.73 35.60
C ASP A 261 -14.72 1.82 35.07
N ALA A 262 -13.60 1.47 34.42
CA ALA A 262 -12.65 2.43 33.86
C ALA A 262 -12.80 2.63 32.33
N ALA A 263 -13.93 2.22 31.72
CA ALA A 263 -14.22 2.37 30.29
C ALA A 263 -15.18 3.54 30.02
#